data_d40c1fd0b202d7494e819f312fe3ea33
#
_entry.id   d40c1fd0b202d7494e819f312fe3ea33
#
_cell.length_a   1.000
_cell.length_b   1.000
_cell.length_c   1.000
_cell.angle_alpha   90.00
_cell.angle_beta   90.00
_cell.angle_gamma   90.00
#
_symmetry.space_group_name_H-M   'P 1'
#
loop_
_entity.id
_entity.type
_entity.pdbx_description
1 polymer ?
#
loop_
_entity_poly.entity_id
_entity_poly.type
_entity_poly.pdbx_seq_one_letter_code
_entity_poly.pdbx_strand_id
1 'polypeptide(L)'
;EHTYKSENAPRYHAREIALYRGAKERALVLFGSATPSIETMYLAKTGVYSLYTLKTRYNGRALPDARIIDMKQELRAGNDLDLSRELEEGIRDAILDKKQSILFLNRRGNSRYLVCMDCGDVPQCPRCSVHLTYHSSGRRLMCHYCGYVMPAHARCGKCGGAMKAIGSGTQKVEQELKALFPDTEVLRMDADTVPAAGGHEAMLKQFREQQIPILLGTQMVAKGLDFPSVTLVGVIDADMSLYVDNFRAAETTFSLITQVVGRSGRGADAGCAMIQTMTPEHPVLRLAAKQDYDAFYELELQMRQLRSCPPFSDLFTITVAGLEERGLIEASVRLRDALA
;
A
#
# COMPACT_ATOMS: atom_id res chain seq x y z
N GLU A 1 -0.03 -11.58 2.81
CA GLU A 1 0.98 -12.53 3.36
C GLU A 1 1.88 -11.92 4.45
N HIS A 2 2.07 -10.61 4.51
CA HIS A 2 2.87 -9.98 5.58
C HIS A 2 2.42 -10.37 6.99
N THR A 3 1.12 -10.61 7.18
CA THR A 3 0.56 -11.04 8.47
C THR A 3 1.03 -12.44 8.89
N TYR A 4 1.50 -13.24 7.95
CA TYR A 4 2.01 -14.60 8.22
C TYR A 4 3.47 -14.62 8.67
N LYS A 5 4.18 -13.49 8.55
CA LYS A 5 5.54 -13.32 9.03
C LYS A 5 5.53 -12.79 10.47
N SER A 6 6.09 -13.56 11.41
CA SER A 6 6.31 -13.07 12.77
C SER A 6 7.52 -12.14 12.80
N GLU A 7 7.33 -10.90 13.27
CA GLU A 7 8.42 -9.96 13.53
C GLU A 7 9.09 -10.21 14.89
N ASN A 8 8.37 -10.82 15.82
CA ASN A 8 8.86 -11.17 17.14
C ASN A 8 9.49 -12.55 17.14
N ALA A 9 10.39 -12.81 18.07
CA ALA A 9 10.95 -14.14 18.28
C ALA A 9 9.88 -15.12 18.86
N PRO A 10 9.81 -16.36 18.34
CA PRO A 10 10.54 -16.90 17.21
C PRO A 10 10.03 -16.34 15.87
N ARG A 11 10.95 -15.86 15.04
CA ARG A 11 10.64 -15.30 13.72
C ARG A 11 10.36 -16.42 12.72
N TYR A 12 9.11 -16.71 12.47
CA TYR A 12 8.67 -17.73 11.51
C TYR A 12 7.73 -17.15 10.46
N HIS A 13 7.51 -17.91 9.41
CA HIS A 13 6.48 -17.63 8.41
C HIS A 13 5.42 -18.72 8.47
N ALA A 14 4.16 -18.35 8.73
CA ALA A 14 3.07 -19.31 8.94
C ALA A 14 2.87 -20.26 7.75
N ARG A 15 3.10 -19.80 6.50
CA ARG A 15 3.05 -20.64 5.29
C ARG A 15 4.04 -21.80 5.38
N GLU A 16 5.29 -21.53 5.75
CA GLU A 16 6.34 -22.56 5.87
C GLU A 16 6.04 -23.55 6.97
N ILE A 17 5.53 -23.06 8.10
CA ILE A 17 5.07 -23.95 9.19
C ILE A 17 3.90 -24.82 8.75
N ALA A 18 2.95 -24.26 7.99
CA ALA A 18 1.83 -25.03 7.44
C ALA A 18 2.31 -26.14 6.49
N LEU A 19 3.25 -25.83 5.61
CA LEU A 19 3.85 -26.82 4.69
C LEU A 19 4.60 -27.91 5.46
N TYR A 20 5.43 -27.54 6.44
CA TYR A 20 6.14 -28.50 7.29
C TYR A 20 5.17 -29.43 8.03
N ARG A 21 4.13 -28.87 8.65
CA ARG A 21 3.11 -29.67 9.35
C ARG A 21 2.33 -30.55 8.39
N GLY A 22 1.93 -30.02 7.22
CA GLY A 22 1.22 -30.79 6.20
C GLY A 22 2.02 -32.00 5.75
N ALA A 23 3.32 -31.82 5.49
CA ALA A 23 4.21 -32.93 5.14
C ALA A 23 4.34 -33.96 6.28
N LYS A 24 4.50 -33.50 7.52
CA LYS A 24 4.63 -34.38 8.70
C LYS A 24 3.38 -35.17 8.96
N GLU A 25 2.21 -34.54 8.90
CA GLU A 25 0.91 -35.17 9.22
C GLU A 25 0.25 -35.78 7.95
N ARG A 26 0.90 -35.76 6.80
CA ARG A 26 0.35 -36.20 5.49
C ARG A 26 -1.00 -35.55 5.19
N ALA A 27 -1.13 -34.27 5.52
CA ALA A 27 -2.34 -33.49 5.33
C ALA A 27 -2.24 -32.61 4.06
N LEU A 28 -3.39 -32.39 3.43
CA LEU A 28 -3.47 -31.44 2.34
C LEU A 28 -3.33 -30.00 2.88
N VAL A 29 -2.48 -29.21 2.23
CA VAL A 29 -2.33 -27.77 2.51
C VAL A 29 -2.89 -26.99 1.34
N LEU A 30 -3.89 -26.15 1.60
CA LEU A 30 -4.54 -25.29 0.61
C LEU A 30 -4.23 -23.82 0.94
N PHE A 31 -3.66 -23.11 -0.02
CA PHE A 31 -3.48 -21.66 0.05
C PHE A 31 -4.50 -20.98 -0.87
N GLY A 32 -5.27 -20.03 -0.33
CA GLY A 32 -6.21 -19.21 -1.10
C GLY A 32 -5.84 -17.74 -1.03
N SER A 33 -5.74 -17.08 -2.19
CA SER A 33 -5.50 -15.65 -2.28
C SER A 33 -5.99 -15.11 -3.61
N ALA A 34 -6.50 -13.87 -3.64
CA ALA A 34 -6.77 -13.15 -4.88
C ALA A 34 -5.47 -12.54 -5.46
N THR A 35 -4.48 -12.31 -4.60
CA THR A 35 -3.18 -11.72 -4.93
C THR A 35 -2.08 -12.53 -4.24
N PRO A 36 -1.79 -13.77 -4.73
CA PRO A 36 -0.70 -14.58 -4.20
C PRO A 36 0.63 -13.83 -4.22
N SER A 37 1.57 -14.16 -3.34
CA SER A 37 2.92 -13.59 -3.46
C SER A 37 3.60 -14.06 -4.73
N ILE A 38 4.51 -13.24 -5.25
CA ILE A 38 5.26 -13.56 -6.48
C ILE A 38 5.99 -14.90 -6.33
N GLU A 39 6.58 -15.16 -5.16
CA GLU A 39 7.26 -16.44 -4.90
C GLU A 39 6.28 -17.62 -4.90
N THR A 40 5.11 -17.47 -4.28
CA THR A 40 4.10 -18.54 -4.25
C THR A 40 3.57 -18.85 -5.65
N MET A 41 3.29 -17.80 -6.43
CA MET A 41 2.85 -17.97 -7.82
C MET A 41 3.96 -18.55 -8.70
N TYR A 42 5.21 -18.16 -8.50
CA TYR A 42 6.36 -18.73 -9.19
C TYR A 42 6.46 -20.24 -8.95
N LEU A 43 6.34 -20.67 -7.69
CA LEU A 43 6.34 -22.10 -7.35
C LEU A 43 5.14 -22.85 -7.95
N ALA A 44 4.00 -22.19 -8.06
CA ALA A 44 2.83 -22.77 -8.73
C ALA A 44 3.01 -22.88 -10.26
N LYS A 45 3.54 -21.85 -10.91
CA LYS A 45 3.80 -21.86 -12.37
C LYS A 45 4.95 -22.79 -12.75
N THR A 46 5.90 -23.04 -11.86
CA THR A 46 6.99 -24.02 -12.08
C THR A 46 6.61 -25.45 -11.69
N GLY A 47 5.36 -25.70 -11.26
CA GLY A 47 4.86 -27.04 -11.00
C GLY A 47 5.18 -27.60 -9.60
N VAL A 48 5.76 -26.78 -8.70
CA VAL A 48 5.99 -27.18 -7.30
C VAL A 48 4.67 -27.25 -6.54
N TYR A 49 3.73 -26.35 -6.86
CA TYR A 49 2.37 -26.36 -6.32
C TYR A 49 1.36 -26.58 -7.43
N SER A 50 0.26 -27.26 -7.13
CA SER A 50 -0.89 -27.36 -8.02
C SER A 50 -1.67 -26.04 -8.00
N LEU A 51 -1.85 -25.42 -9.17
CA LEU A 51 -2.56 -24.14 -9.30
C LEU A 51 -4.01 -24.36 -9.74
N TYR A 52 -4.95 -23.81 -8.98
CA TYR A 52 -6.36 -23.77 -9.32
C TYR A 52 -6.83 -22.31 -9.35
N THR A 53 -7.34 -21.86 -10.49
CA THR A 53 -7.77 -20.47 -10.70
C THR A 53 -9.28 -20.36 -10.77
N LEU A 54 -9.88 -19.59 -9.87
CA LEU A 54 -11.30 -19.23 -9.91
C LEU A 54 -11.44 -17.92 -10.70
N LYS A 55 -11.94 -17.99 -11.92
CA LYS A 55 -12.01 -16.85 -12.85
C LYS A 55 -13.27 -15.98 -12.70
N THR A 56 -14.29 -16.46 -12.00
CA THR A 56 -15.56 -15.78 -11.82
C THR A 56 -15.82 -15.45 -10.37
N ARG A 57 -16.40 -14.28 -10.11
CA ARG A 57 -16.90 -13.94 -8.78
C ARG A 57 -18.07 -14.86 -8.39
N TYR A 58 -18.16 -15.19 -7.10
CA TYR A 58 -19.22 -16.04 -6.56
C TYR A 58 -20.63 -15.57 -6.94
N ASN A 59 -20.86 -14.26 -6.99
CA ASN A 59 -22.14 -13.66 -7.34
C ASN A 59 -22.28 -13.27 -8.82
N GLY A 60 -21.33 -13.61 -9.68
CA GLY A 60 -21.34 -13.28 -11.12
C GLY A 60 -21.23 -11.79 -11.47
N ARG A 61 -21.00 -10.90 -10.48
CA ARG A 61 -20.98 -9.46 -10.71
C ARG A 61 -19.67 -8.99 -11.34
N ALA A 62 -19.76 -7.89 -12.11
CA ALA A 62 -18.62 -7.21 -12.67
C ALA A 62 -17.68 -6.65 -11.56
N LEU A 63 -16.44 -6.42 -11.92
CA LEU A 63 -15.51 -5.67 -11.07
C LEU A 63 -16.00 -4.23 -10.93
N PRO A 64 -15.71 -3.56 -9.79
CA PRO A 64 -15.98 -2.14 -9.63
C PRO A 64 -15.31 -1.31 -10.73
N ASP A 65 -15.93 -0.21 -11.14
CA ASP A 65 -15.27 0.81 -11.95
C ASP A 65 -14.17 1.48 -11.12
N ALA A 66 -12.92 1.36 -11.56
CA ALA A 66 -11.78 1.90 -10.84
C ALA A 66 -11.09 2.98 -11.68
N ARG A 67 -11.09 4.22 -11.15
CA ARG A 67 -10.53 5.40 -11.80
C ARG A 67 -9.25 5.84 -11.12
N ILE A 68 -8.26 6.23 -11.91
CA ILE A 68 -7.01 6.82 -11.41
C ILE A 68 -7.11 8.33 -11.54
N ILE A 69 -6.94 9.03 -10.44
CA ILE A 69 -7.02 10.50 -10.37
C ILE A 69 -5.61 11.08 -10.23
N ASP A 70 -5.27 11.99 -11.14
CA ASP A 70 -3.99 12.69 -11.15
C ASP A 70 -4.01 13.89 -10.19
N MET A 71 -3.46 13.71 -9.00
CA MET A 71 -3.37 14.75 -7.98
C MET A 71 -2.46 15.94 -8.38
N LYS A 72 -1.59 15.79 -9.37
CA LYS A 72 -0.83 16.93 -9.92
C LYS A 72 -1.74 17.89 -10.69
N GLN A 73 -2.75 17.38 -11.40
CA GLN A 73 -3.73 18.21 -12.06
C GLN A 73 -4.61 18.95 -11.04
N GLU A 74 -5.02 18.29 -9.97
CA GLU A 74 -5.75 18.91 -8.85
C GLU A 74 -4.97 20.08 -8.25
N LEU A 75 -3.69 19.88 -7.94
CA LEU A 75 -2.82 20.93 -7.40
C LEU A 75 -2.63 22.10 -8.37
N ARG A 76 -2.45 21.82 -9.69
CA ARG A 76 -2.36 22.88 -10.73
C ARG A 76 -3.65 23.67 -10.86
N ALA A 77 -4.78 23.03 -10.63
CA ALA A 77 -6.09 23.66 -10.61
C ALA A 77 -6.43 24.37 -9.28
N GLY A 78 -5.48 24.46 -8.34
CA GLY A 78 -5.60 25.17 -7.07
C GLY A 78 -6.26 24.35 -5.94
N ASN A 79 -6.39 23.04 -6.10
CA ASN A 79 -6.85 22.18 -5.03
C ASN A 79 -5.63 21.69 -4.21
N ASP A 80 -5.43 22.27 -3.02
CA ASP A 80 -4.34 21.92 -2.09
C ASP A 80 -4.73 20.85 -1.05
N LEU A 81 -5.95 20.32 -1.12
CA LEU A 81 -6.44 19.28 -0.21
C LEU A 81 -5.86 17.90 -0.57
N ASP A 82 -5.90 17.00 0.38
CA ASP A 82 -5.57 15.59 0.17
C ASP A 82 -6.68 14.84 -0.60
N LEU A 83 -7.85 15.44 -0.71
CA LEU A 83 -9.01 14.93 -1.44
C LEU A 83 -9.14 15.64 -2.79
N SER A 84 -9.25 14.86 -3.88
CA SER A 84 -9.60 15.40 -5.19
C SER A 84 -11.05 15.84 -5.24
N ARG A 85 -11.38 16.78 -6.14
CA ARG A 85 -12.75 17.23 -6.36
C ARG A 85 -13.66 16.08 -6.78
N GLU A 86 -13.17 15.19 -7.64
CA GLU A 86 -13.92 14.01 -8.07
C GLU A 86 -14.24 13.07 -6.91
N LEU A 87 -13.28 12.86 -5.98
CA LEU A 87 -13.52 12.04 -4.78
C LEU A 87 -14.47 12.74 -3.82
N GLU A 88 -14.35 14.06 -3.64
CA GLU A 88 -15.30 14.85 -2.84
C GLU A 88 -16.73 14.74 -3.39
N GLU A 89 -16.92 14.90 -4.71
CA GLU A 89 -18.21 14.74 -5.37
C GLU A 89 -18.77 13.33 -5.17
N GLY A 90 -17.96 12.31 -5.38
CA GLY A 90 -18.38 10.92 -5.15
C GLY A 90 -18.78 10.62 -3.71
N ILE A 91 -18.10 11.23 -2.71
CA ILE A 91 -18.49 11.12 -1.30
C ILE A 91 -19.84 11.81 -1.08
N ARG A 92 -20.04 12.99 -1.66
CA ARG A 92 -21.30 13.75 -1.56
C ARG A 92 -22.46 12.97 -2.14
N ASP A 93 -22.28 12.38 -3.30
CA ASP A 93 -23.30 11.53 -3.95
C ASP A 93 -23.62 10.30 -3.10
N ALA A 94 -22.61 9.63 -2.57
CA ALA A 94 -22.83 8.49 -1.68
C ALA A 94 -23.62 8.87 -0.42
N ILE A 95 -23.36 10.05 0.19
CA ILE A 95 -24.11 10.55 1.35
C ILE A 95 -25.55 10.82 0.97
N LEU A 96 -25.81 11.49 -0.17
CA LEU A 96 -27.17 11.80 -0.65
C LEU A 96 -27.97 10.51 -0.90
N ASP A 97 -27.33 9.49 -1.43
CA ASP A 97 -27.94 8.17 -1.69
C ASP A 97 -28.04 7.29 -0.44
N LYS A 98 -27.67 7.80 0.73
CA LYS A 98 -27.60 7.05 1.99
C LYS A 98 -26.74 5.79 1.88
N LYS A 99 -25.64 5.88 1.16
CA LYS A 99 -24.63 4.85 1.00
C LYS A 99 -23.39 5.17 1.81
N GLN A 100 -22.51 4.20 1.91
CA GLN A 100 -21.29 4.30 2.69
C GLN A 100 -20.06 4.43 1.78
N SER A 101 -19.07 5.18 2.25
CA SER A 101 -17.77 5.34 1.61
C SER A 101 -16.66 4.80 2.50
N ILE A 102 -15.66 4.12 1.90
CA ILE A 102 -14.43 3.73 2.58
C ILE A 102 -13.28 4.52 1.98
N LEU A 103 -12.59 5.28 2.83
CA LEU A 103 -11.40 6.03 2.46
C LEU A 103 -10.16 5.34 3.05
N PHE A 104 -9.32 4.86 2.16
CA PHE A 104 -8.13 4.10 2.51
C PHE A 104 -6.88 4.96 2.37
N LEU A 105 -6.14 5.13 3.46
CA LEU A 105 -4.85 5.76 3.48
C LEU A 105 -3.77 4.74 3.84
N ASN A 106 -2.88 4.43 2.89
CA ASN A 106 -1.83 3.45 3.14
C ASN A 106 -0.64 4.08 3.85
N ARG A 107 -0.78 4.35 5.15
CA ARG A 107 0.29 4.92 5.96
C ARG A 107 0.95 3.85 6.83
N ARG A 108 2.25 3.63 6.64
CA ARG A 108 3.14 3.01 7.64
C ARG A 108 4.21 4.03 8.03
N GLY A 109 4.14 4.53 9.26
CA GLY A 109 5.14 5.45 9.83
C GLY A 109 5.07 6.90 9.31
N ASN A 110 6.08 7.72 9.68
CA ASN A 110 6.21 9.12 9.29
C ASN A 110 7.02 9.33 8.00
N SER A 111 7.11 8.30 7.16
CA SER A 111 7.86 8.37 5.91
C SER A 111 7.19 9.32 4.93
N ARG A 112 7.94 10.28 4.41
CA ARG A 112 7.53 11.22 3.37
C ARG A 112 8.43 11.03 2.17
N TYR A 113 7.93 11.33 0.98
CA TYR A 113 8.71 11.30 -0.26
C TYR A 113 8.67 12.68 -0.90
N LEU A 114 9.71 13.00 -1.67
CA LEU A 114 9.67 14.13 -2.58
C LEU A 114 9.26 13.64 -3.96
N VAL A 115 8.25 14.29 -4.54
CA VAL A 115 7.79 14.01 -5.90
C VAL A 115 7.91 15.28 -6.73
N CYS A 116 8.39 15.16 -7.96
CA CYS A 116 8.39 16.26 -8.90
C CYS A 116 6.98 16.53 -9.40
N MET A 117 6.54 17.77 -9.28
CA MET A 117 5.21 18.19 -9.70
C MET A 117 5.02 18.19 -11.22
N ASP A 118 6.11 18.26 -11.99
CA ASP A 118 6.05 18.30 -13.45
C ASP A 118 6.16 16.90 -14.06
N CYS A 119 7.26 16.18 -13.78
CA CYS A 119 7.53 14.89 -14.40
C CYS A 119 7.18 13.66 -13.52
N GLY A 120 6.78 13.85 -12.26
CA GLY A 120 6.46 12.75 -11.34
C GLY A 120 7.68 11.98 -10.81
N ASP A 121 8.90 12.46 -11.06
CA ASP A 121 10.11 11.80 -10.58
C ASP A 121 10.17 11.79 -9.05
N VAL A 122 10.52 10.62 -8.50
CA VAL A 122 10.83 10.42 -7.09
C VAL A 122 12.30 10.06 -6.97
N PRO A 123 13.12 10.80 -6.20
CA PRO A 123 14.55 10.55 -6.09
C PRO A 123 14.86 9.12 -5.65
N GLN A 124 15.79 8.48 -6.35
CA GLN A 124 16.24 7.12 -6.09
C GLN A 124 17.67 7.09 -5.56
N CYS A 125 17.96 6.10 -4.76
CA CYS A 125 19.31 5.83 -4.28
C CYS A 125 20.22 5.38 -5.45
N PRO A 126 21.35 6.03 -5.70
CA PRO A 126 22.23 5.66 -6.79
C PRO A 126 22.92 4.30 -6.59
N ARG A 127 22.91 3.77 -5.37
CA ARG A 127 23.54 2.49 -5.01
C ARG A 127 22.56 1.31 -5.01
N CYS A 128 21.31 1.56 -4.58
CA CYS A 128 20.31 0.51 -4.35
C CYS A 128 19.13 0.60 -5.30
N SER A 129 19.00 1.68 -6.09
CA SER A 129 17.87 1.94 -6.99
C SER A 129 16.49 1.94 -6.31
N VAL A 130 16.45 2.02 -4.97
CA VAL A 130 15.23 2.21 -4.19
C VAL A 130 14.95 3.69 -4.00
N HIS A 131 13.70 4.06 -3.74
CA HIS A 131 13.34 5.45 -3.52
C HIS A 131 13.87 5.95 -2.17
N LEU A 132 14.28 7.22 -2.14
CA LEU A 132 14.82 7.85 -0.94
C LEU A 132 13.69 8.40 -0.06
N THR A 133 13.77 8.15 1.24
CA THR A 133 12.84 8.70 2.22
C THR A 133 13.22 10.14 2.57
N TYR A 134 12.25 11.04 2.57
CA TYR A 134 12.43 12.43 2.95
C TYR A 134 12.30 12.61 4.46
N HIS A 135 13.33 13.17 5.07
CA HIS A 135 13.35 13.58 6.48
C HIS A 135 13.25 15.10 6.59
N SER A 136 12.14 15.59 7.15
CA SER A 136 11.90 17.02 7.32
C SER A 136 12.89 17.67 8.31
N SER A 137 13.30 16.94 9.35
CA SER A 137 14.42 17.32 10.22
C SER A 137 15.73 17.27 9.41
N GLY A 138 16.29 18.43 9.10
CA GLY A 138 17.51 18.55 8.29
C GLY A 138 17.31 18.55 6.79
N ARG A 139 16.07 18.51 6.25
CA ARG A 139 15.73 18.57 4.83
C ARG A 139 16.62 17.66 3.98
N ARG A 140 16.67 16.38 4.31
CA ARG A 140 17.53 15.40 3.67
C ARG A 140 16.73 14.21 3.13
N LEU A 141 17.28 13.60 2.09
CA LEU A 141 16.84 12.34 1.52
C LEU A 141 17.76 11.23 1.98
N MET A 142 17.23 10.11 2.48
CA MET A 142 18.02 9.00 3.01
C MET A 142 17.55 7.66 2.43
N CYS A 143 18.51 6.81 2.11
CA CYS A 143 18.28 5.41 1.80
C CYS A 143 18.43 4.57 3.07
N HIS A 144 17.37 3.92 3.50
CA HIS A 144 17.41 3.05 4.68
C HIS A 144 18.06 1.67 4.43
N TYR A 145 18.42 1.35 3.16
CA TYR A 145 19.16 0.12 2.84
C TYR A 145 20.67 0.29 3.03
N CYS A 146 21.24 1.35 2.47
CA CYS A 146 22.70 1.52 2.46
C CYS A 146 23.18 2.75 3.24
N GLY A 147 22.26 3.51 3.87
CA GLY A 147 22.60 4.73 4.60
C GLY A 147 23.01 5.91 3.71
N TYR A 148 22.85 5.82 2.37
CA TYR A 148 23.15 6.95 1.50
C TYR A 148 22.27 8.16 1.85
N VAL A 149 22.89 9.33 1.99
CA VAL A 149 22.21 10.57 2.31
C VAL A 149 22.56 11.65 1.29
N MET A 150 21.56 12.42 0.88
CA MET A 150 21.74 13.61 0.06
C MET A 150 20.82 14.74 0.52
N PRO A 151 21.18 16.02 0.25
CA PRO A 151 20.28 17.13 0.53
C PRO A 151 18.98 17.00 -0.28
N ALA A 152 17.87 17.41 0.32
CA ALA A 152 16.61 17.54 -0.40
C ALA A 152 16.60 18.85 -1.20
N HIS A 153 16.60 18.74 -2.52
CA HIS A 153 16.55 19.91 -3.41
C HIS A 153 15.09 20.34 -3.63
N ALA A 154 14.86 21.65 -3.76
CA ALA A 154 13.54 22.20 -4.08
C ALA A 154 13.16 22.00 -5.57
N ARG A 155 14.13 21.67 -6.40
CA ARG A 155 13.94 21.44 -7.84
C ARG A 155 14.36 20.03 -8.24
N CYS A 156 13.64 19.47 -9.21
CA CYS A 156 13.89 18.15 -9.77
C CYS A 156 15.20 18.13 -10.56
N GLY A 157 16.04 17.13 -10.29
CA GLY A 157 17.29 16.96 -11.03
C GLY A 157 17.12 16.53 -12.50
N LYS A 158 15.92 16.02 -12.87
CA LYS A 158 15.63 15.58 -14.25
C LYS A 158 15.05 16.69 -15.13
N CYS A 159 14.07 17.44 -14.64
CA CYS A 159 13.32 18.41 -15.45
C CYS A 159 13.35 19.83 -14.89
N GLY A 160 13.95 20.08 -13.73
CA GLY A 160 13.97 21.40 -13.09
C GLY A 160 12.67 21.80 -12.38
N GLY A 161 11.62 20.99 -12.45
CA GLY A 161 10.32 21.24 -11.84
C GLY A 161 10.36 21.31 -10.32
N ALA A 162 9.30 21.82 -9.70
CA ALA A 162 9.20 21.93 -8.25
C ALA A 162 9.05 20.54 -7.59
N MET A 163 9.77 20.34 -6.47
CA MET A 163 9.64 19.14 -5.67
C MET A 163 8.69 19.40 -4.48
N LYS A 164 7.70 18.53 -4.29
CA LYS A 164 6.75 18.59 -3.17
C LYS A 164 6.89 17.34 -2.29
N ALA A 165 6.88 17.53 -0.96
CA ALA A 165 6.80 16.41 -0.03
C ALA A 165 5.37 15.91 0.03
N ILE A 166 5.19 14.61 -0.24
CA ILE A 166 3.90 13.92 -0.12
C ILE A 166 3.90 13.00 1.08
N GLY A 167 2.71 12.70 1.58
CA GLY A 167 2.45 11.85 2.74
C GLY A 167 1.62 12.56 3.80
N SER A 168 0.32 12.36 3.76
CA SER A 168 -0.62 12.91 4.74
C SER A 168 -0.95 11.89 5.83
N GLY A 169 -1.34 12.37 7.00
CA GLY A 169 -1.82 11.53 8.09
C GLY A 169 -3.34 11.43 8.11
N THR A 170 -3.88 10.34 8.66
CA THR A 170 -5.31 10.13 8.86
C THR A 170 -5.98 11.28 9.60
N GLN A 171 -5.29 11.91 10.56
CA GLN A 171 -5.80 13.08 11.29
C GLN A 171 -6.03 14.29 10.39
N LYS A 172 -5.10 14.57 9.45
CA LYS A 172 -5.26 15.69 8.49
C LYS A 172 -6.44 15.43 7.57
N VAL A 173 -6.52 14.23 7.00
CA VAL A 173 -7.64 13.84 6.13
C VAL A 173 -8.97 13.88 6.87
N GLU A 174 -9.02 13.45 8.14
CA GLU A 174 -10.23 13.56 8.97
C GLU A 174 -10.66 15.02 9.17
N GLN A 175 -9.71 15.92 9.41
CA GLN A 175 -10.01 17.36 9.54
C GLN A 175 -10.55 17.96 8.24
N GLU A 176 -9.96 17.59 7.08
CA GLU A 176 -10.45 18.00 5.78
C GLU A 176 -11.88 17.49 5.53
N LEU A 177 -12.14 16.21 5.81
CA LEU A 177 -13.49 15.63 5.69
C LEU A 177 -14.51 16.34 6.58
N LYS A 178 -14.18 16.64 7.83
CA LYS A 178 -15.06 17.39 8.74
C LYS A 178 -15.32 18.84 8.29
N ALA A 179 -14.36 19.46 7.62
CA ALA A 179 -14.53 20.78 7.04
C ALA A 179 -15.43 20.77 5.80
N LEU A 180 -15.29 19.74 4.93
CA LEU A 180 -16.10 19.58 3.71
C LEU A 180 -17.51 19.05 3.98
N PHE A 181 -17.68 18.23 5.01
CA PHE A 181 -18.93 17.56 5.38
C PHE A 181 -19.23 17.72 6.88
N PRO A 182 -19.53 18.94 7.37
CA PRO A 182 -19.67 19.23 8.81
C PRO A 182 -20.76 18.44 9.51
N ASP A 183 -21.84 18.10 8.80
CA ASP A 183 -22.98 17.35 9.34
C ASP A 183 -22.87 15.84 9.15
N THR A 184 -21.70 15.34 8.72
CA THR A 184 -21.49 13.93 8.39
C THR A 184 -20.54 13.27 9.38
N GLU A 185 -20.95 12.14 9.93
CA GLU A 185 -20.10 11.36 10.82
C GLU A 185 -18.97 10.67 10.04
N VAL A 186 -17.74 10.81 10.55
CA VAL A 186 -16.53 10.16 10.03
C VAL A 186 -15.96 9.25 11.10
N LEU A 187 -15.98 7.95 10.85
CA LEU A 187 -15.32 6.97 11.71
C LEU A 187 -13.86 6.78 11.27
N ARG A 188 -12.91 7.22 12.13
CA ARG A 188 -11.48 7.01 11.87
C ARG A 188 -10.99 5.74 12.55
N MET A 189 -10.31 4.87 11.77
CA MET A 189 -9.78 3.60 12.23
C MET A 189 -8.29 3.45 11.85
N ASP A 190 -7.42 3.76 12.78
CA ASP A 190 -5.97 3.63 12.69
C ASP A 190 -5.36 3.09 13.99
N ALA A 191 -4.03 2.99 14.05
CA ALA A 191 -3.34 2.45 15.23
C ALA A 191 -3.55 3.29 16.49
N ASP A 192 -3.88 4.58 16.36
CA ASP A 192 -4.07 5.50 17.49
C ASP A 192 -5.50 5.43 18.04
N THR A 193 -6.48 5.04 17.20
CA THR A 193 -7.91 5.05 17.55
C THR A 193 -8.47 3.67 17.91
N VAL A 194 -7.81 2.60 17.48
CA VAL A 194 -8.29 1.23 17.73
C VAL A 194 -7.84 0.75 19.11
N PRO A 195 -8.76 0.39 20.03
CA PRO A 195 -8.42 -0.21 21.31
C PRO A 195 -7.66 -1.53 21.16
N ALA A 196 -6.77 -1.83 22.10
CA ALA A 196 -5.77 -2.90 21.99
C ALA A 196 -6.32 -4.34 21.83
N ALA A 197 -7.52 -4.65 22.31
CA ALA A 197 -8.12 -5.98 22.20
C ALA A 197 -9.55 -5.91 21.65
N GLY A 198 -9.79 -6.56 20.49
CA GLY A 198 -11.13 -6.65 19.88
C GLY A 198 -11.71 -5.35 19.32
N GLY A 199 -11.00 -4.20 19.46
CA GLY A 199 -11.48 -2.89 19.02
C GLY A 199 -11.69 -2.78 17.52
N HIS A 200 -10.88 -3.49 16.74
CA HIS A 200 -11.02 -3.51 15.28
C HIS A 200 -12.38 -4.05 14.82
N GLU A 201 -12.78 -5.22 15.31
CA GLU A 201 -14.06 -5.84 14.94
C GLU A 201 -15.24 -5.02 15.45
N ALA A 202 -15.14 -4.46 16.66
CA ALA A 202 -16.17 -3.60 17.23
C ALA A 202 -16.39 -2.34 16.39
N MET A 203 -15.34 -1.67 15.93
CA MET A 203 -15.45 -0.47 15.08
C MET A 203 -16.03 -0.80 13.70
N LEU A 204 -15.62 -1.91 13.08
CA LEU A 204 -16.20 -2.35 11.80
C LEU A 204 -17.69 -2.73 11.95
N LYS A 205 -18.05 -3.35 13.08
CA LYS A 205 -19.43 -3.64 13.43
C LYS A 205 -20.24 -2.33 13.61
N GLN A 206 -19.69 -1.37 14.33
CA GLN A 206 -20.28 -0.04 14.51
C GLN A 206 -20.52 0.64 13.16
N PHE A 207 -19.51 0.71 12.28
CA PHE A 207 -19.63 1.27 10.93
C PHE A 207 -20.80 0.66 10.16
N ARG A 208 -20.91 -0.67 10.19
CA ARG A 208 -21.98 -1.39 9.49
C ARG A 208 -23.36 -1.17 10.11
N GLU A 209 -23.49 -1.30 11.44
CA GLU A 209 -24.80 -1.32 12.12
C GLU A 209 -25.37 0.08 12.26
N GLN A 210 -24.56 1.09 12.53
CA GLN A 210 -24.97 2.47 12.65
C GLN A 210 -25.03 3.20 11.29
N GLN A 211 -24.68 2.52 10.20
CA GLN A 211 -24.68 3.08 8.84
C GLN A 211 -23.89 4.39 8.75
N ILE A 212 -22.75 4.47 9.45
CA ILE A 212 -21.89 5.65 9.44
C ILE A 212 -21.47 5.93 8.00
N PRO A 213 -21.61 7.16 7.46
CA PRO A 213 -21.42 7.42 6.04
C PRO A 213 -19.96 7.24 5.56
N ILE A 214 -18.98 7.62 6.38
CA ILE A 214 -17.57 7.61 5.98
C ILE A 214 -16.72 6.81 6.97
N LEU A 215 -16.00 5.81 6.47
CA LEU A 215 -14.94 5.11 7.18
C LEU A 215 -13.59 5.53 6.63
N LEU A 216 -12.79 6.23 7.42
CA LEU A 216 -11.40 6.57 7.09
C LEU A 216 -10.46 5.64 7.84
N GLY A 217 -9.58 4.94 7.14
CA GLY A 217 -8.65 4.09 7.84
C GLY A 217 -7.44 3.65 7.04
N THR A 218 -6.56 2.93 7.73
CA THR A 218 -5.33 2.38 7.16
C THR A 218 -5.53 0.92 6.73
N GLN A 219 -4.48 0.12 6.65
CA GLN A 219 -4.53 -1.29 6.22
C GLN A 219 -5.57 -2.16 6.95
N MET A 220 -6.06 -1.69 8.10
CA MET A 220 -7.05 -2.41 8.89
C MET A 220 -8.42 -2.45 8.18
N VAL A 221 -8.78 -1.45 7.39
CA VAL A 221 -10.06 -1.42 6.63
C VAL A 221 -10.02 -2.29 5.36
N ALA A 222 -8.82 -2.63 4.87
CA ALA A 222 -8.67 -3.51 3.71
C ALA A 222 -9.00 -4.97 4.02
N LYS A 223 -8.99 -5.38 5.29
CA LYS A 223 -9.18 -6.76 5.74
C LYS A 223 -10.54 -6.93 6.40
N GLY A 224 -11.18 -8.09 6.19
CA GLY A 224 -12.32 -8.56 6.99
C GLY A 224 -13.68 -8.43 6.32
N LEU A 225 -14.63 -7.76 6.97
CA LEU A 225 -16.07 -7.84 6.75
C LEU A 225 -16.53 -7.41 5.36
N ASP A 226 -17.68 -7.91 4.98
CA ASP A 226 -18.43 -7.49 3.80
C ASP A 226 -19.35 -6.30 4.18
N PHE A 227 -19.32 -5.24 3.35
CA PHE A 227 -20.09 -4.03 3.54
C PHE A 227 -21.00 -3.79 2.32
N PRO A 228 -22.22 -4.33 2.32
CA PRO A 228 -23.13 -4.23 1.17
C PRO A 228 -23.54 -2.79 0.82
N SER A 229 -23.53 -1.87 1.80
CA SER A 229 -23.88 -0.46 1.62
C SER A 229 -22.73 0.38 1.07
N VAL A 230 -21.52 -0.16 0.94
CA VAL A 230 -20.35 0.58 0.43
C VAL A 230 -20.38 0.59 -1.10
N THR A 231 -20.62 1.77 -1.66
CA THR A 231 -20.60 2.03 -3.10
C THR A 231 -19.36 2.76 -3.57
N LEU A 232 -18.70 3.54 -2.70
CA LEU A 232 -17.49 4.28 -3.02
C LEU A 232 -16.31 3.82 -2.18
N VAL A 233 -15.17 3.64 -2.84
CA VAL A 233 -13.88 3.42 -2.19
C VAL A 233 -12.87 4.45 -2.71
N GLY A 234 -12.31 5.26 -1.83
CA GLY A 234 -11.24 6.20 -2.13
C GLY A 234 -9.90 5.68 -1.62
N VAL A 235 -8.91 5.53 -2.49
CA VAL A 235 -7.51 5.30 -2.09
C VAL A 235 -6.81 6.65 -2.10
N ILE A 236 -6.51 7.15 -0.91
CA ILE A 236 -5.82 8.43 -0.73
C ILE A 236 -4.32 8.16 -0.71
N ASP A 237 -3.57 8.84 -1.56
CA ASP A 237 -2.11 8.73 -1.66
C ASP A 237 -1.63 7.28 -1.92
N ALA A 238 -1.98 6.76 -3.10
CA ALA A 238 -1.55 5.42 -3.53
C ALA A 238 -0.02 5.30 -3.65
N ASP A 239 0.67 6.41 -3.83
CA ASP A 239 2.13 6.50 -4.00
C ASP A 239 2.90 6.07 -2.74
N MET A 240 2.34 6.29 -1.55
CA MET A 240 3.00 5.99 -0.28
C MET A 240 3.49 4.54 -0.18
N SER A 241 2.76 3.60 -0.71
CA SER A 241 3.14 2.19 -0.68
C SER A 241 4.12 1.79 -1.76
N LEU A 242 4.10 2.48 -2.90
CA LEU A 242 5.02 2.22 -4.01
C LEU A 242 6.47 2.59 -3.68
N TYR A 243 6.63 3.64 -2.88
CA TYR A 243 7.93 4.22 -2.59
C TYR A 243 8.52 3.79 -1.25
N VAL A 244 7.90 2.79 -0.59
CA VAL A 244 8.50 2.15 0.57
C VAL A 244 9.81 1.48 0.16
N ASP A 245 10.83 1.66 1.00
CA ASP A 245 12.13 1.06 0.84
C ASP A 245 12.07 -0.46 1.10
N ASN A 246 11.51 -1.20 0.15
CA ASN A 246 11.34 -2.66 0.21
C ASN A 246 11.16 -3.20 -1.21
N PHE A 247 11.86 -4.27 -1.56
CA PHE A 247 11.72 -4.92 -2.86
C PHE A 247 10.29 -5.43 -3.15
N ARG A 248 9.46 -5.61 -2.11
CA ARG A 248 8.04 -6.00 -2.21
C ARG A 248 7.08 -4.81 -2.31
N ALA A 249 7.58 -3.57 -2.44
CA ALA A 249 6.72 -2.38 -2.42
C ALA A 249 5.64 -2.43 -3.49
N ALA A 250 6.01 -2.78 -4.74
CA ALA A 250 5.07 -2.93 -5.85
C ALA A 250 4.02 -4.02 -5.59
N GLU A 251 4.44 -5.20 -5.11
CA GLU A 251 3.55 -6.31 -4.75
C GLU A 251 2.58 -5.92 -3.63
N THR A 252 3.09 -5.27 -2.59
CA THR A 252 2.27 -4.81 -1.47
C THR A 252 1.24 -3.78 -1.93
N THR A 253 1.65 -2.83 -2.77
CA THR A 253 0.76 -1.79 -3.33
C THR A 253 -0.32 -2.40 -4.19
N PHE A 254 0.05 -3.26 -5.13
CA PHE A 254 -0.91 -3.97 -5.99
C PHE A 254 -1.94 -4.73 -5.14
N SER A 255 -1.47 -5.52 -4.19
CA SER A 255 -2.33 -6.32 -3.33
C SER A 255 -3.28 -5.46 -2.48
N LEU A 256 -2.79 -4.38 -1.88
CA LEU A 256 -3.62 -3.49 -1.07
C LEU A 256 -4.69 -2.78 -1.91
N ILE A 257 -4.32 -2.18 -3.03
CA ILE A 257 -5.26 -1.48 -3.91
C ILE A 257 -6.33 -2.48 -4.42
N THR A 258 -5.92 -3.63 -4.93
CA THR A 258 -6.85 -4.67 -5.40
C THR A 258 -7.83 -5.11 -4.31
N GLN A 259 -7.35 -5.30 -3.06
CA GLN A 259 -8.21 -5.68 -1.94
C GLN A 259 -9.19 -4.57 -1.56
N VAL A 260 -8.76 -3.32 -1.57
CA VAL A 260 -9.59 -2.16 -1.19
C VAL A 260 -10.60 -1.88 -2.29
N VAL A 261 -10.18 -1.82 -3.57
CA VAL A 261 -11.08 -1.69 -4.73
C VAL A 261 -12.16 -2.78 -4.71
N GLY A 262 -11.76 -4.02 -4.41
CA GLY A 262 -12.69 -5.14 -4.30
C GLY A 262 -13.73 -5.04 -3.18
N ARG A 263 -13.70 -3.99 -2.32
CA ARG A 263 -14.71 -3.75 -1.27
C ARG A 263 -15.95 -3.04 -1.78
N SER A 264 -15.85 -2.21 -2.81
CA SER A 264 -17.01 -1.55 -3.40
C SER A 264 -17.85 -2.52 -4.26
N GLY A 265 -19.16 -2.23 -4.36
CA GLY A 265 -20.07 -2.97 -5.24
C GLY A 265 -20.32 -4.42 -4.85
N ARG A 266 -20.30 -4.74 -3.57
CA ARG A 266 -20.67 -6.08 -3.08
C ARG A 266 -22.17 -6.20 -2.82
N GLY A 267 -22.84 -5.07 -2.61
CA GLY A 267 -24.29 -4.96 -2.49
C GLY A 267 -25.04 -5.06 -3.82
N ALA A 268 -26.25 -4.50 -3.89
CA ALA A 268 -27.05 -4.47 -5.12
C ALA A 268 -26.55 -3.43 -6.11
N ASP A 269 -25.91 -2.37 -5.62
CA ASP A 269 -25.47 -1.25 -6.43
C ASP A 269 -24.08 -1.47 -7.03
N ALA A 270 -23.82 -0.81 -8.15
CA ALA A 270 -22.49 -0.81 -8.76
C ALA A 270 -21.49 -0.08 -7.83
N GLY A 271 -20.29 -0.63 -7.73
CA GLY A 271 -19.23 -0.02 -6.94
C GLY A 271 -18.32 0.85 -7.79
N CYS A 272 -17.86 1.95 -7.21
CA CYS A 272 -16.82 2.82 -7.77
C CYS A 272 -15.60 2.83 -6.85
N ALA A 273 -14.40 2.87 -7.45
CA ALA A 273 -13.16 3.07 -6.72
C ALA A 273 -12.37 4.22 -7.36
N MET A 274 -11.87 5.12 -6.52
CA MET A 274 -11.07 6.27 -6.95
C MET A 274 -9.67 6.17 -6.32
N ILE A 275 -8.65 6.12 -7.17
CA ILE A 275 -7.25 5.93 -6.76
C ILE A 275 -6.50 7.22 -7.01
N GLN A 276 -6.26 8.00 -5.97
CA GLN A 276 -5.52 9.26 -6.03
C GLN A 276 -4.02 9.02 -6.01
N THR A 277 -3.30 9.62 -6.95
CA THR A 277 -1.85 9.44 -7.10
C THR A 277 -1.18 10.64 -7.75
N MET A 278 0.09 10.87 -7.43
CA MET A 278 0.96 11.80 -8.13
C MET A 278 1.58 11.18 -9.40
N THR A 279 1.45 9.86 -9.58
CA THR A 279 2.06 9.12 -10.69
C THR A 279 1.04 8.25 -11.43
N PRO A 280 0.03 8.84 -12.10
CA PRO A 280 -1.08 8.11 -12.73
C PRO A 280 -0.64 7.12 -13.82
N GLU A 281 0.55 7.36 -14.41
CA GLU A 281 1.13 6.50 -15.44
C GLU A 281 1.85 5.26 -14.88
N HIS A 282 1.99 5.15 -13.55
CA HIS A 282 2.74 4.05 -12.95
C HIS A 282 2.08 2.70 -13.26
N PRO A 283 2.82 1.74 -13.85
CA PRO A 283 2.22 0.48 -14.36
C PRO A 283 1.54 -0.33 -13.26
N VAL A 284 2.10 -0.37 -12.05
CA VAL A 284 1.52 -1.11 -10.92
C VAL A 284 0.13 -0.56 -10.55
N LEU A 285 -0.05 0.78 -10.54
CA LEU A 285 -1.34 1.39 -10.22
C LEU A 285 -2.39 1.09 -11.30
N ARG A 286 -1.99 1.15 -12.59
CA ARG A 286 -2.87 0.83 -13.72
C ARG A 286 -3.32 -0.62 -13.70
N LEU A 287 -2.40 -1.54 -13.39
CA LEU A 287 -2.73 -2.96 -13.27
C LEU A 287 -3.59 -3.25 -12.04
N ALA A 288 -3.33 -2.58 -10.92
CA ALA A 288 -4.12 -2.72 -9.70
C ALA A 288 -5.56 -2.18 -9.89
N ALA A 289 -5.74 -1.05 -10.59
CA ALA A 289 -7.05 -0.53 -10.95
C ALA A 289 -7.85 -1.53 -11.79
N LYS A 290 -7.21 -2.19 -12.74
CA LYS A 290 -7.81 -3.26 -13.56
C LYS A 290 -7.95 -4.60 -12.83
N GLN A 291 -7.36 -4.73 -11.64
CA GLN A 291 -7.23 -5.99 -10.90
C GLN A 291 -6.58 -7.11 -11.73
N ASP A 292 -5.69 -6.73 -12.65
CA ASP A 292 -4.98 -7.65 -13.55
C ASP A 292 -3.74 -8.22 -12.87
N TYR A 293 -3.95 -9.28 -12.09
CA TYR A 293 -2.87 -9.94 -11.37
C TYR A 293 -1.89 -10.65 -12.31
N ASP A 294 -2.35 -11.23 -13.40
CA ASP A 294 -1.47 -11.99 -14.30
C ASP A 294 -0.46 -11.07 -14.99
N ALA A 295 -0.92 -9.93 -15.53
CA ALA A 295 -0.01 -8.94 -16.11
C ALA A 295 0.92 -8.31 -15.04
N PHE A 296 0.42 -8.08 -13.81
CA PHE A 296 1.24 -7.60 -12.70
C PHE A 296 2.33 -8.63 -12.33
N TYR A 297 1.98 -9.91 -12.24
CA TYR A 297 2.93 -10.97 -11.94
C TYR A 297 4.08 -11.02 -12.94
N GLU A 298 3.79 -10.99 -14.24
CA GLU A 298 4.83 -11.01 -15.28
C GLU A 298 5.74 -9.78 -15.21
N LEU A 299 5.18 -8.59 -15.01
CA LEU A 299 5.94 -7.35 -14.84
C LEU A 299 6.88 -7.43 -13.63
N GLU A 300 6.33 -7.78 -12.47
CA GLU A 300 7.08 -7.82 -11.21
C GLU A 300 8.15 -8.94 -11.22
N LEU A 301 7.84 -10.10 -11.80
CA LEU A 301 8.78 -11.20 -11.92
C LEU A 301 10.02 -10.80 -12.74
N GLN A 302 9.83 -10.10 -13.87
CA GLN A 302 10.93 -9.56 -14.67
C GLN A 302 11.79 -8.58 -13.88
N MET A 303 11.14 -7.66 -13.15
CA MET A 303 11.87 -6.68 -12.31
C MET A 303 12.67 -7.35 -11.20
N ARG A 304 12.15 -8.41 -10.58
CA ARG A 304 12.88 -9.19 -9.57
C ARG A 304 14.06 -9.97 -10.14
N GLN A 305 13.92 -10.51 -11.35
CA GLN A 305 15.02 -11.16 -12.03
C GLN A 305 16.16 -10.19 -12.33
N LEU A 306 15.83 -8.99 -12.87
CA LEU A 306 16.84 -7.95 -13.14
C LEU A 306 17.56 -7.45 -11.88
N ARG A 307 16.87 -7.45 -10.75
CA ARG A 307 17.41 -6.97 -9.46
C ARG A 307 17.97 -8.06 -8.58
N SER A 308 18.01 -9.30 -9.07
CA SER A 308 18.42 -10.47 -8.26
C SER A 308 17.67 -10.54 -6.92
N CYS A 309 16.33 -10.41 -6.98
CA CYS A 309 15.46 -10.52 -5.81
C CYS A 309 14.74 -11.89 -5.80
N PRO A 310 14.18 -12.31 -4.65
CA PRO A 310 13.38 -13.54 -4.60
C PRO A 310 12.22 -13.52 -5.61
N PRO A 311 11.95 -14.61 -6.33
CA PRO A 311 12.40 -16.00 -6.12
C PRO A 311 13.75 -16.39 -6.75
N PHE A 312 14.48 -15.48 -7.35
CA PHE A 312 15.72 -15.79 -8.09
C PHE A 312 16.97 -15.80 -7.21
N SER A 313 16.93 -15.18 -6.04
CA SER A 313 17.98 -15.18 -5.03
C SER A 313 17.40 -15.05 -3.63
N ASP A 314 18.20 -15.37 -2.63
CA ASP A 314 17.88 -15.09 -1.23
C ASP A 314 18.42 -13.72 -0.82
N LEU A 315 17.65 -12.99 -0.01
CA LEU A 315 18.04 -11.71 0.57
C LEU A 315 18.17 -11.84 2.08
N PHE A 316 19.35 -11.52 2.58
CA PHE A 316 19.64 -11.47 4.01
C PHE A 316 19.83 -10.02 4.44
N THR A 317 19.16 -9.61 5.50
CA THR A 317 19.34 -8.29 6.11
C THR A 317 20.02 -8.45 7.46
N ILE A 318 21.16 -7.83 7.61
CA ILE A 318 21.88 -7.73 8.88
C ILE A 318 21.73 -6.31 9.39
N THR A 319 21.10 -6.16 10.55
CA THR A 319 20.91 -4.85 11.18
C THR A 319 21.91 -4.67 12.32
N VAL A 320 22.73 -3.64 12.23
CA VAL A 320 23.63 -3.23 13.31
C VAL A 320 22.98 -2.06 14.05
N ALA A 321 22.80 -2.18 15.36
CA ALA A 321 22.17 -1.18 16.19
C ALA A 321 23.13 -0.74 17.32
N GLY A 322 23.10 0.54 17.68
CA GLY A 322 23.91 1.12 18.75
C GLY A 322 23.55 2.58 19.03
N LEU A 323 24.15 3.14 20.06
CA LEU A 323 23.86 4.52 20.50
C LEU A 323 24.72 5.57 19.77
N GLU A 324 25.91 5.18 19.29
CA GLU A 324 26.84 6.06 18.61
C GLU A 324 26.87 5.84 17.10
N GLU A 325 26.57 6.87 16.33
CA GLU A 325 26.52 6.82 14.85
C GLU A 325 27.86 6.41 14.25
N ARG A 326 28.98 6.98 14.77
CA ARG A 326 30.32 6.70 14.26
C ARG A 326 30.72 5.23 14.45
N GLY A 327 30.51 4.69 15.64
CA GLY A 327 30.77 3.27 15.91
C GLY A 327 29.91 2.32 15.08
N LEU A 328 28.67 2.70 14.80
CA LEU A 328 27.77 1.95 13.92
C LEU A 328 28.26 1.92 12.46
N ILE A 329 28.71 3.07 11.94
CA ILE A 329 29.26 3.16 10.58
C ILE A 329 30.52 2.28 10.46
N GLU A 330 31.44 2.40 11.41
CA GLU A 330 32.70 1.62 11.42
C GLU A 330 32.39 0.10 11.49
N ALA A 331 31.49 -0.32 12.38
CA ALA A 331 31.10 -1.73 12.51
C ALA A 331 30.40 -2.25 11.24
N SER A 332 29.53 -1.46 10.64
CA SER A 332 28.82 -1.82 9.40
C SER A 332 29.77 -1.95 8.20
N VAL A 333 30.78 -1.07 8.10
CA VAL A 333 31.81 -1.14 7.06
C VAL A 333 32.66 -2.38 7.24
N ARG A 334 33.13 -2.66 8.46
CA ARG A 334 33.92 -3.88 8.75
C ARG A 334 33.15 -5.16 8.43
N LEU A 335 31.85 -5.20 8.80
CA LEU A 335 31.00 -6.35 8.51
C LEU A 335 30.81 -6.53 7.00
N ARG A 336 30.50 -5.44 6.28
CA ARG A 336 30.40 -5.47 4.81
C ARG A 336 31.66 -6.00 4.16
N ASP A 337 32.82 -5.48 4.56
CA ASP A 337 34.12 -5.83 3.96
C ASP A 337 34.53 -7.28 4.30
N ALA A 338 34.05 -7.83 5.42
CA ALA A 338 34.24 -9.22 5.79
C ALA A 338 33.33 -10.20 5.05
N LEU A 339 32.22 -9.73 4.49
CA LEU A 339 31.23 -10.53 3.74
C LEU A 339 31.42 -10.44 2.22
N ALA A 340 32.17 -9.47 1.74
CA ALA A 340 32.49 -9.26 0.32
C ALA A 340 33.66 -10.17 -0.14
#